data_0b03e37d8ce006092b7be752ed46b8ad
#
_entry.id   0b03e37d8ce006092b7be752ed46b8ad
#
_cell.length_a   1.000
_cell.length_b   1.000
_cell.length_c   1.000
_cell.angle_alpha   90.00
_cell.angle_beta   90.00
_cell.angle_gamma   90.00
#
_symmetry.space_group_name_H-M   'P 1'
#
loop_
_entity.id
_entity.type
_entity.pdbx_description
1 polymer ?
#
loop_
_entity_poly.entity_id
_entity_poly.type
_entity_poly.pdbx_seq_one_letter_code
_entity_poly.pdbx_strand_id
1 'polypeptide(L)'
;RDSDELCRLVENIYRSYGTATHENLAMTAQLYSLLSFLVRTATGSRDRQRETADCALLAAEYIVNHYETPITVEGLAEYASVSHSSLYRRFMKRFQMSPKRFLLEYRIERACAMLAGTDLSIQEISNSVGFEDPFYFSRAFKEIKGVSPRQYANQKRAE
;
A
#
# COMPACT_ATOMS: atom_id res chain seq x y z
N ARG A 1 16.88 -15.62 -3.57
CA ARG A 1 15.49 -15.45 -3.05
C ARG A 1 15.40 -14.24 -2.12
N ASP A 2 16.27 -14.13 -1.11
CA ASP A 2 16.32 -12.98 -0.18
C ASP A 2 16.84 -11.70 -0.88
N SER A 3 17.73 -11.85 -1.87
CA SER A 3 18.24 -10.75 -2.69
C SER A 3 17.16 -10.14 -3.58
N ASP A 4 16.28 -10.96 -4.16
CA ASP A 4 15.20 -10.49 -5.04
C ASP A 4 14.09 -9.78 -4.24
N GLU A 5 13.86 -10.22 -3.00
CA GLU A 5 12.92 -9.56 -2.07
C GLU A 5 13.45 -8.19 -1.64
N LEU A 6 14.76 -8.11 -1.31
CA LEU A 6 15.41 -6.86 -0.97
C LEU A 6 15.37 -5.86 -2.14
N CYS A 7 15.69 -6.30 -3.35
CA CYS A 7 15.65 -5.45 -4.55
C CYS A 7 14.23 -4.88 -4.77
N ARG A 8 13.18 -5.71 -4.66
CA ARG A 8 11.79 -5.24 -4.77
C ARG A 8 11.41 -4.20 -3.72
N LEU A 9 11.82 -4.41 -2.47
CA LEU A 9 11.53 -3.45 -1.38
C LEU A 9 12.23 -2.10 -1.64
N VAL A 10 13.49 -2.13 -2.06
CA VAL A 10 14.25 -0.92 -2.40
C VAL A 10 13.66 -0.20 -3.60
N GLU A 11 13.29 -0.92 -4.67
CA GLU A 11 12.62 -0.34 -5.84
C GLU A 11 11.29 0.32 -5.48
N ASN A 12 10.49 -0.29 -4.61
CA ASN A 12 9.22 0.28 -4.17
C ASN A 12 9.43 1.58 -3.38
N ILE A 13 10.44 1.62 -2.49
CA ILE A 13 10.82 2.83 -1.77
C ILE A 13 11.27 3.91 -2.75
N TYR A 14 12.13 3.58 -3.71
CA TYR A 14 12.63 4.52 -4.71
C TYR A 14 11.51 5.09 -5.58
N ARG A 15 10.55 4.25 -6.02
CA ARG A 15 9.38 4.71 -6.79
C ARG A 15 8.44 5.61 -5.99
N SER A 16 8.43 5.51 -4.68
CA SER A 16 7.63 6.35 -3.78
C SER A 16 8.35 7.64 -3.38
N TYR A 17 9.67 7.69 -3.59
CA TYR A 17 10.48 8.85 -3.28
C TYR A 17 10.28 9.91 -4.36
N GLY A 18 9.79 11.07 -3.98
CA GLY A 18 9.57 12.19 -4.91
C GLY A 18 8.11 12.53 -5.19
N THR A 19 7.15 11.70 -4.75
CA THR A 19 5.73 12.07 -4.76
C THR A 19 5.37 12.81 -3.47
N ALA A 20 6.14 13.84 -3.16
CA ALA A 20 6.15 14.51 -1.88
C ALA A 20 4.81 15.16 -1.51
N THR A 21 4.19 14.62 -0.51
CA THR A 21 3.50 15.39 0.53
C THR A 21 3.80 14.73 1.88
N HIS A 22 3.91 15.51 2.93
CA HIS A 22 4.48 15.19 4.25
C HIS A 22 3.86 14.03 5.05
N GLU A 23 2.92 13.28 4.47
CA GLU A 23 2.23 12.15 5.09
C GLU A 23 2.27 10.93 4.15
N ASN A 24 3.47 10.51 3.76
CA ASN A 24 3.58 9.43 2.80
C ASN A 24 3.38 8.07 3.48
N LEU A 25 2.11 7.71 3.67
CA LEU A 25 1.67 6.43 4.23
C LEU A 25 2.34 5.25 3.52
N ALA A 26 2.48 5.37 2.19
CA ALA A 26 3.15 4.38 1.36
C ALA A 26 4.63 4.24 1.74
N MET A 27 5.33 5.35 1.90
CA MET A 27 6.75 5.37 2.27
C MET A 27 6.96 4.81 3.68
N THR A 28 6.08 5.15 4.61
CA THR A 28 6.13 4.62 5.97
C THR A 28 5.94 3.10 5.98
N ALA A 29 4.94 2.58 5.26
CA ALA A 29 4.71 1.14 5.16
C ALA A 29 5.90 0.41 4.51
N GLN A 30 6.49 0.98 3.46
CA GLN A 30 7.65 0.41 2.78
C GLN A 30 8.92 0.43 3.63
N LEU A 31 9.16 1.50 4.40
CA LEU A 31 10.27 1.57 5.35
C LEU A 31 10.11 0.51 6.46
N TYR A 32 8.90 0.32 6.97
CA TYR A 32 8.62 -0.76 7.93
C TYR A 32 8.85 -2.15 7.33
N SER A 33 8.45 -2.38 6.07
CA SER A 33 8.69 -3.64 5.37
C SER A 33 10.18 -3.91 5.20
N LEU A 34 10.96 -2.91 4.79
CA LEU A 34 12.41 -3.02 4.66
C LEU A 34 13.08 -3.28 6.01
N LEU A 35 12.71 -2.55 7.04
CA LEU A 35 13.25 -2.73 8.38
C LEU A 35 12.93 -4.13 8.94
N SER A 36 11.70 -4.60 8.75
CA SER A 36 11.28 -5.95 9.15
C SER A 36 12.05 -7.03 8.41
N PHE A 37 12.31 -6.83 7.10
CA PHE A 37 13.14 -7.74 6.31
C PHE A 37 14.59 -7.78 6.84
N LEU A 38 15.21 -6.63 7.10
CA LEU A 38 16.58 -6.54 7.62
C LEU A 38 16.72 -7.17 9.00
N VAL A 39 15.76 -6.93 9.90
CA VAL A 39 15.73 -7.56 11.22
C VAL A 39 15.60 -9.08 11.08
N ARG A 40 14.72 -9.56 10.22
CA ARG A 40 14.49 -10.98 9.95
C ARG A 40 15.74 -11.68 9.41
N THR A 41 16.48 -11.04 8.49
CA THR A 41 17.72 -11.58 7.95
C THR A 41 18.87 -11.55 8.96
N ALA A 42 18.97 -10.51 9.77
CA ALA A 42 20.02 -10.34 10.77
C ALA A 42 19.87 -11.29 11.97
N THR A 43 18.64 -11.65 12.35
CA THR A 43 18.39 -12.46 13.56
C THR A 43 18.30 -13.96 13.33
N GLY A 44 18.31 -14.43 12.06
CA GLY A 44 18.30 -15.87 11.73
C GLY A 44 17.08 -16.66 12.24
N SER A 45 16.06 -15.98 12.73
CA SER A 45 14.92 -16.59 13.44
C SER A 45 13.71 -16.80 12.52
N ARG A 46 13.70 -17.89 11.75
CA ARG A 46 12.56 -18.22 10.88
C ARG A 46 11.29 -18.72 11.60
N ASP A 47 11.39 -19.31 12.79
CA ASP A 47 10.24 -19.98 13.42
C ASP A 47 9.69 -19.33 14.69
N ARG A 48 10.48 -18.56 15.44
CA ARG A 48 9.99 -17.88 16.66
C ARG A 48 9.32 -16.54 16.42
N GLN A 49 9.52 -15.92 15.25
CA GLN A 49 8.99 -14.58 14.95
C GLN A 49 7.55 -14.58 14.40
N ARG A 50 7.00 -15.72 13.99
CA ARG A 50 5.57 -15.80 13.62
C ARG A 50 4.65 -15.57 14.82
N GLU A 51 5.06 -15.94 16.04
CA GLU A 51 4.27 -15.70 17.26
C GLU A 51 4.35 -14.27 17.78
N THR A 52 5.40 -13.50 17.43
CA THR A 52 5.60 -12.11 17.86
C THR A 52 5.47 -11.08 16.73
N ALA A 53 5.35 -11.52 15.48
CA ALA A 53 5.17 -10.61 14.35
C ALA A 53 3.88 -9.79 14.53
N ASP A 54 4.01 -8.48 14.45
CA ASP A 54 2.85 -7.58 14.51
C ASP A 54 1.94 -7.87 13.30
N CYS A 55 0.81 -8.51 13.55
CA CYS A 55 -0.14 -8.90 12.49
C CYS A 55 -0.63 -7.70 11.66
N ALA A 56 -0.59 -6.49 12.22
CA ALA A 56 -0.92 -5.28 11.48
C ALA A 56 0.18 -4.93 10.47
N LEU A 57 1.46 -5.14 10.82
CA LEU A 57 2.56 -4.98 9.88
C LEU A 57 2.54 -6.03 8.78
N LEU A 58 2.29 -7.30 9.11
CA LEU A 58 2.16 -8.37 8.11
C LEU A 58 1.04 -8.07 7.12
N ALA A 59 -0.12 -7.62 7.61
CA ALA A 59 -1.23 -7.23 6.74
C ALA A 59 -0.91 -6.01 5.87
N ALA A 60 -0.24 -4.99 6.42
CA ALA A 60 0.18 -3.81 5.66
C ALA A 60 1.22 -4.17 4.58
N GLU A 61 2.18 -5.03 4.90
CA GLU A 61 3.17 -5.56 3.96
C GLU A 61 2.50 -6.35 2.82
N TYR A 62 1.51 -7.19 3.15
CA TYR A 62 0.73 -7.89 2.15
C TYR A 62 -0.01 -6.93 1.22
N ILE A 63 -0.67 -5.90 1.76
CA ILE A 63 -1.34 -4.87 0.97
C ILE A 63 -0.37 -4.18 0.02
N VAL A 64 0.78 -3.74 0.50
CA VAL A 64 1.80 -3.04 -0.30
C VAL A 64 2.30 -3.89 -1.47
N ASN A 65 2.45 -5.20 -1.26
CA ASN A 65 2.97 -6.12 -2.27
C ASN A 65 1.91 -6.66 -3.23
N HIS A 66 0.62 -6.55 -2.89
CA HIS A 66 -0.48 -7.18 -3.66
C HIS A 66 -1.66 -6.25 -3.95
N TYR A 67 -1.52 -4.92 -3.77
CA TYR A 67 -2.61 -3.94 -3.87
C TYR A 67 -3.37 -3.97 -5.20
N GLU A 68 -2.75 -4.44 -6.27
CA GLU A 68 -3.34 -4.54 -7.61
C GLU A 68 -4.40 -5.66 -7.69
N THR A 69 -4.35 -6.62 -6.77
CA THR A 69 -5.26 -7.78 -6.75
C THR A 69 -6.45 -7.55 -5.80
N PRO A 70 -7.52 -8.33 -5.93
CA PRO A 70 -8.60 -8.33 -4.95
C PRO A 70 -8.08 -8.74 -3.56
N ILE A 71 -8.21 -7.85 -2.59
CA ILE A 71 -7.83 -8.08 -1.19
C ILE A 71 -9.06 -7.93 -0.31
N THR A 72 -9.35 -8.95 0.50
CA THR A 72 -10.39 -8.91 1.53
C THR A 72 -9.77 -8.81 2.93
N VAL A 73 -10.50 -8.24 3.88
CA VAL A 73 -10.01 -8.13 5.27
C VAL A 73 -9.94 -9.52 5.91
N GLU A 74 -10.82 -10.42 5.52
CA GLU A 74 -10.82 -11.83 5.91
C GLU A 74 -9.55 -12.52 5.45
N GLY A 75 -9.17 -12.36 4.18
CA GLY A 75 -7.92 -12.91 3.62
C GLY A 75 -6.67 -12.34 4.29
N LEU A 76 -6.68 -11.05 4.67
CA LEU A 76 -5.58 -10.45 5.43
C LEU A 76 -5.49 -11.03 6.86
N ALA A 77 -6.62 -11.29 7.51
CA ALA A 77 -6.65 -11.87 8.84
C ALA A 77 -6.15 -13.32 8.82
N GLU A 78 -6.55 -14.09 7.81
CA GLU A 78 -6.08 -15.45 7.57
C GLU A 78 -4.56 -15.48 7.29
N TYR A 79 -4.09 -14.61 6.40
CA TYR A 79 -2.65 -14.47 6.12
C TYR A 79 -1.84 -14.16 7.39
N ALA A 80 -2.34 -13.26 8.22
CA ALA A 80 -1.70 -12.88 9.49
C ALA A 80 -1.97 -13.87 10.64
N SER A 81 -2.71 -14.97 10.39
CA SER A 81 -3.07 -16.00 11.37
C SER A 81 -3.78 -15.47 12.63
N VAL A 82 -4.67 -14.50 12.45
CA VAL A 82 -5.46 -13.89 13.53
C VAL A 82 -6.94 -13.79 13.15
N SER A 83 -7.81 -13.55 14.13
CA SER A 83 -9.22 -13.25 13.84
C SER A 83 -9.37 -11.86 13.20
N HIS A 84 -10.41 -11.67 12.37
CA HIS A 84 -10.77 -10.39 11.77
C HIS A 84 -10.81 -9.23 12.78
N SER A 85 -11.46 -9.42 13.92
CA SER A 85 -11.57 -8.41 14.98
C SER A 85 -10.22 -8.09 15.63
N SER A 86 -9.35 -9.09 15.78
CA SER A 86 -7.98 -8.89 16.29
C SER A 86 -7.13 -8.08 15.32
N LEU A 87 -7.17 -8.44 14.02
CA LEU A 87 -6.48 -7.69 12.98
C LEU A 87 -6.97 -6.24 12.96
N TYR A 88 -8.30 -6.03 12.86
CA TYR A 88 -8.88 -4.69 12.80
C TYR A 88 -8.44 -3.82 13.97
N ARG A 89 -8.55 -4.30 15.22
CA ARG A 89 -8.16 -3.55 16.42
C ARG A 89 -6.68 -3.20 16.44
N ARG A 90 -5.80 -4.15 16.07
CA ARG A 90 -4.35 -3.91 16.04
C ARG A 90 -3.95 -2.99 14.90
N PHE A 91 -4.59 -3.12 13.76
CA PHE A 91 -4.36 -2.27 12.59
C PHE A 91 -4.79 -0.81 12.89
N MET A 92 -5.98 -0.62 13.49
CA MET A 92 -6.44 0.69 13.96
C MET A 92 -5.50 1.31 14.98
N LYS A 93 -4.98 0.51 15.93
CA LYS A 93 -4.03 0.99 16.94
C LYS A 93 -2.71 1.46 16.31
N ARG A 94 -2.24 0.75 15.27
CA ARG A 94 -0.93 1.03 14.68
C ARG A 94 -0.97 2.12 13.61
N PHE A 95 -1.95 2.06 12.72
CA PHE A 95 -2.04 2.93 11.54
C PHE A 95 -3.13 4.01 11.66
N GLN A 96 -3.90 4.02 12.74
CA GLN A 96 -5.02 4.95 12.99
C GLN A 96 -6.11 4.90 11.91
N MET A 97 -6.16 3.81 11.14
CA MET A 97 -7.14 3.57 10.10
C MET A 97 -7.42 2.08 9.93
N SER A 98 -8.52 1.75 9.25
CA SER A 98 -8.87 0.35 8.96
C SER A 98 -7.98 -0.24 7.83
N PRO A 99 -7.81 -1.59 7.76
CA PRO A 99 -7.11 -2.22 6.64
C PRO A 99 -7.70 -1.85 5.28
N LYS A 100 -9.02 -1.77 5.17
CA LYS A 100 -9.72 -1.37 3.94
C LYS A 100 -9.41 0.08 3.53
N ARG A 101 -9.37 1.00 4.49
CA ARG A 101 -9.01 2.41 4.24
C ARG A 101 -7.55 2.53 3.84
N PHE A 102 -6.65 1.80 4.48
CA PHE A 102 -5.24 1.74 4.13
C PHE A 102 -5.03 1.27 2.69
N LEU A 103 -5.66 0.14 2.29
CA LEU A 103 -5.62 -0.35 0.90
C LEU A 103 -6.11 0.72 -0.08
N LEU A 104 -7.23 1.36 0.24
CA LEU A 104 -7.82 2.39 -0.61
C LEU A 104 -6.87 3.58 -0.80
N GLU A 105 -6.33 4.11 0.28
CA GLU A 105 -5.38 5.23 0.24
C GLU A 105 -4.10 4.85 -0.49
N TYR A 106 -3.58 3.64 -0.24
CA TYR A 106 -2.40 3.15 -0.94
C TYR A 106 -2.62 3.08 -2.46
N ARG A 107 -3.75 2.53 -2.92
CA ARG A 107 -4.12 2.49 -4.35
C ARG A 107 -4.20 3.88 -4.97
N ILE A 108 -4.78 4.84 -4.26
CA ILE A 108 -4.88 6.23 -4.73
C ILE A 108 -3.49 6.88 -4.83
N GLU A 109 -2.59 6.65 -3.88
CA GLU A 109 -1.21 7.14 -3.97
C GLU A 109 -0.48 6.57 -5.18
N ARG A 110 -0.63 5.27 -5.45
CA ARG A 110 -0.06 4.63 -6.64
C ARG A 110 -0.63 5.24 -7.92
N ALA A 111 -1.95 5.49 -7.95
CA ALA A 111 -2.60 6.16 -9.08
C ALA A 111 -2.07 7.59 -9.29
N CYS A 112 -1.79 8.35 -8.24
CA CYS A 112 -1.20 9.68 -8.35
C CYS A 112 0.16 9.65 -9.06
N ALA A 113 1.02 8.69 -8.73
CA ALA A 113 2.32 8.52 -9.38
C ALA A 113 2.15 8.19 -10.88
N MET A 114 1.19 7.33 -11.24
CA MET A 114 0.90 6.98 -12.63
C MET A 114 0.30 8.17 -13.41
N LEU A 115 -0.62 8.92 -12.80
CA LEU A 115 -1.23 10.10 -13.41
C LEU A 115 -0.21 11.19 -13.73
N ALA A 116 0.83 11.34 -12.92
CA ALA A 116 1.91 12.31 -13.12
C ALA A 116 2.99 11.83 -14.11
N GLY A 117 3.26 10.53 -14.16
CA GLY A 117 4.41 9.97 -14.86
C GLY A 117 4.12 9.19 -16.14
N THR A 118 2.83 9.04 -16.53
CA THR A 118 2.46 8.25 -17.72
C THR A 118 1.36 8.92 -18.55
N ASP A 119 1.18 8.46 -19.78
CA ASP A 119 0.08 8.86 -20.66
C ASP A 119 -1.11 7.89 -20.65
N LEU A 120 -1.17 7.00 -19.66
CA LEU A 120 -2.27 6.06 -19.52
C LEU A 120 -3.59 6.79 -19.27
N SER A 121 -4.67 6.21 -19.79
CA SER A 121 -6.02 6.69 -19.53
C SER A 121 -6.41 6.47 -18.07
N ILE A 122 -7.39 7.24 -17.60
CA ILE A 122 -7.94 7.09 -16.24
C ILE A 122 -8.44 5.66 -15.99
N GLN A 123 -9.01 5.03 -17.01
CA GLN A 123 -9.50 3.67 -16.92
C GLN A 123 -8.36 2.65 -16.80
N GLU A 124 -7.30 2.78 -17.58
CA GLU A 124 -6.12 1.92 -17.49
C GLU A 124 -5.45 2.05 -16.13
N ILE A 125 -5.29 3.29 -15.63
CA ILE A 125 -4.75 3.54 -14.29
C ILE A 125 -5.62 2.92 -13.21
N SER A 126 -6.95 3.11 -13.27
CA SER A 126 -7.91 2.51 -12.33
C SER A 126 -7.74 0.99 -12.24
N ASN A 127 -7.69 0.33 -13.40
CA ASN A 127 -7.49 -1.13 -13.46
C ASN A 127 -6.12 -1.54 -12.92
N SER A 128 -5.05 -0.83 -13.29
CA SER A 128 -3.68 -1.14 -12.87
C SER A 128 -3.47 -1.01 -11.37
N VAL A 129 -4.26 -0.18 -10.68
CA VAL A 129 -4.18 -0.06 -9.21
C VAL A 129 -5.24 -0.89 -8.48
N GLY A 130 -5.93 -1.79 -9.19
CA GLY A 130 -6.80 -2.80 -8.60
C GLY A 130 -8.25 -2.36 -8.34
N PHE A 131 -8.75 -1.32 -9.04
CA PHE A 131 -10.18 -0.99 -9.04
C PHE A 131 -10.88 -1.66 -10.22
N GLU A 132 -11.96 -2.38 -9.95
CA GLU A 132 -12.81 -3.00 -10.96
C GLU A 132 -13.77 -1.98 -11.61
N ASP A 133 -14.18 -0.95 -10.84
CA ASP A 133 -15.09 0.09 -11.30
C ASP A 133 -14.39 1.47 -11.36
N PRO A 134 -14.15 2.02 -12.58
CA PRO A 134 -13.54 3.33 -12.75
C PRO A 134 -14.35 4.50 -12.16
N PHE A 135 -15.66 4.35 -12.02
CA PHE A 135 -16.50 5.38 -11.39
C PHE A 135 -16.29 5.39 -9.88
N TYR A 136 -16.18 4.20 -9.26
CA TYR A 136 -15.83 4.10 -7.85
C TYR A 136 -14.42 4.64 -7.61
N PHE A 137 -13.44 4.30 -8.46
CA PHE A 137 -12.10 4.89 -8.42
C PHE A 137 -12.14 6.42 -8.43
N SER A 138 -12.85 7.02 -9.39
CA SER A 138 -12.91 8.49 -9.54
C SER A 138 -13.53 9.18 -8.33
N ARG A 139 -14.55 8.58 -7.71
CA ARG A 139 -15.17 9.06 -6.47
C ARG A 139 -14.21 8.97 -5.29
N ALA A 140 -13.59 7.82 -5.09
CA ALA A 140 -12.62 7.58 -4.02
C ALA A 140 -11.40 8.51 -4.15
N PHE A 141 -10.89 8.68 -5.37
CA PHE A 141 -9.79 9.59 -5.65
C PHE A 141 -10.14 11.03 -5.26
N LYS A 142 -11.31 11.52 -5.69
CA LYS A 142 -11.78 12.87 -5.36
C LYS A 142 -12.00 13.04 -3.85
N GLU A 143 -12.51 12.03 -3.17
CA GLU A 143 -12.68 12.05 -1.71
C GLU A 143 -11.34 12.22 -0.99
N ILE A 144 -10.29 11.50 -1.44
CA ILE A 144 -8.99 11.48 -0.77
C ILE A 144 -8.11 12.68 -1.18
N LYS A 145 -8.13 13.07 -2.47
CA LYS A 145 -7.26 14.13 -3.01
C LYS A 145 -7.94 15.50 -3.18
N GLY A 146 -9.26 15.58 -3.00
CA GLY A 146 -10.03 16.82 -3.15
C GLY A 146 -10.33 17.21 -4.59
N VAL A 147 -9.63 16.62 -5.58
CA VAL A 147 -9.79 16.87 -7.02
C VAL A 147 -10.02 15.59 -7.79
N SER A 148 -10.59 15.67 -8.99
CA SER A 148 -10.76 14.48 -9.83
C SER A 148 -9.42 13.98 -10.39
N PRO A 149 -9.30 12.68 -10.77
CA PRO A 149 -8.09 12.14 -11.37
C PRO A 149 -7.61 12.95 -12.58
N ARG A 150 -8.55 13.39 -13.43
CA ARG A 150 -8.24 14.21 -14.61
C ARG A 150 -7.70 15.59 -14.26
N GLN A 151 -8.29 16.24 -13.26
CA GLN A 151 -7.79 17.53 -12.76
C GLN A 151 -6.39 17.40 -12.17
N TYR A 152 -6.17 16.34 -11.39
CA TYR A 152 -4.86 16.03 -10.80
C TYR A 152 -3.79 15.82 -11.89
N ALA A 153 -4.07 15.01 -12.91
CA ALA A 153 -3.15 14.79 -14.02
C ALA A 153 -2.79 16.08 -14.75
N ASN A 154 -3.79 16.93 -15.03
CA ASN A 154 -3.56 18.22 -15.69
C ASN A 154 -2.70 19.19 -14.86
N GLN A 155 -2.92 19.24 -13.54
CA GLN A 155 -2.12 20.06 -12.63
C GLN A 155 -0.65 19.62 -12.62
N LYS A 156 -0.41 18.29 -12.55
CA LYS A 156 0.95 17.75 -12.49
C LYS A 156 1.72 17.81 -13.81
N ARG A 157 1.03 17.90 -14.94
CA ARG A 157 1.67 18.11 -16.26
C ARG A 157 1.99 19.59 -16.54
N ALA A 158 1.42 20.50 -15.77
CA ALA A 158 1.64 21.93 -15.91
C ALA A 158 2.76 22.48 -14.98
N GLU A 159 3.23 21.68 -14.04
CA GLU A 159 4.37 21.94 -13.15
C GLU A 159 5.69 21.56 -13.82
#